data_debdf910a5de2d13421b1298bd194141
#
_entry.id   debdf910a5de2d13421b1298bd194141
#
_cell.length_a   1.000
_cell.length_b   1.000
_cell.length_c   1.000
_cell.angle_alpha   90.00
_cell.angle_beta   90.00
_cell.angle_gamma   90.00
#
_symmetry.space_group_name_H-M   'P 1'
#
loop_
_entity.id
_entity.type
_entity.pdbx_description
1 polymer ?
#
loop_
_entity_poly.entity_id
_entity_poly.type
_entity_poly.pdbx_seq_one_letter_code
_entity_poly.pdbx_strand_id
1 'polypeptide(L)'
;MFLIYIVNNFLYYVFKTIIINLGAIMKKILYIEASPRKDRSHSINVTKKYIEKINKNNDFDVKKIDLWNYDLPEFDGDMLNAKYAVIAGSEASAEENNAWAKVIEIFNEFQDADHYIFSVPMWNFSIPYKLKHYIDIVTQPGLSWSYSPEDGYSGLMTGKEATIIYASGDGYGEGTGFESYDLQKPYI
;
A
#
# COMPACT_ATOMS: atom_id res chain seq x y z
N MET A 1 38.49 20.13 -37.03
CA MET A 1 38.61 19.43 -35.73
C MET A 1 37.66 20.01 -34.67
N PHE A 2 37.48 21.32 -34.63
CA PHE A 2 36.53 21.97 -33.66
C PHE A 2 35.04 21.62 -33.88
N LEU A 3 34.61 21.48 -35.13
CA LEU A 3 33.21 21.23 -35.47
C LEU A 3 32.72 19.81 -34.99
N ILE A 4 33.62 18.81 -35.11
CA ILE A 4 33.31 17.43 -34.68
C ILE A 4 33.21 17.34 -33.15
N TYR A 5 34.00 18.12 -32.40
CA TYR A 5 33.96 18.15 -30.94
C TYR A 5 32.66 18.77 -30.39
N ILE A 6 32.16 19.84 -31.03
CA ILE A 6 30.89 20.50 -30.66
C ILE A 6 29.72 19.60 -30.97
N VAL A 7 29.72 18.90 -32.12
CA VAL A 7 28.65 17.95 -32.49
C VAL A 7 28.64 16.76 -31.52
N ASN A 8 29.80 16.23 -31.17
CA ASN A 8 29.85 15.11 -30.19
C ASN A 8 29.37 15.52 -28.79
N ASN A 9 29.73 16.71 -28.33
CA ASN A 9 29.20 17.22 -27.07
C ASN A 9 27.70 17.51 -27.11
N PHE A 10 27.19 18.04 -28.22
CA PHE A 10 25.76 18.27 -28.41
C PHE A 10 24.99 16.94 -28.41
N LEU A 11 25.46 15.94 -29.15
CA LEU A 11 24.90 14.59 -29.13
C LEU A 11 24.98 13.96 -27.74
N TYR A 12 26.09 14.10 -27.03
CA TYR A 12 26.23 13.60 -25.66
C TYR A 12 25.20 14.25 -24.71
N TYR A 13 24.99 15.56 -24.78
CA TYR A 13 24.00 16.25 -23.95
C TYR A 13 22.56 15.88 -24.36
N VAL A 14 22.28 15.73 -25.64
CA VAL A 14 20.97 15.28 -26.13
C VAL A 14 20.71 13.84 -25.67
N PHE A 15 21.65 12.92 -25.81
CA PHE A 15 21.52 11.54 -25.32
C PHE A 15 21.39 11.48 -23.80
N LYS A 16 22.19 12.26 -23.05
CA LYS A 16 22.09 12.36 -21.60
C LYS A 16 20.73 12.91 -21.16
N THR A 17 20.22 13.92 -21.83
CA THR A 17 18.88 14.49 -21.56
C THR A 17 17.77 13.52 -21.93
N ILE A 18 17.89 12.78 -23.03
CA ILE A 18 16.96 11.73 -23.43
C ILE A 18 17.00 10.58 -22.44
N ILE A 19 18.18 10.12 -22.00
CA ILE A 19 18.34 9.07 -21.01
C ILE A 19 17.78 9.50 -19.64
N ILE A 20 17.97 10.76 -19.24
CA ILE A 20 17.38 11.31 -18.01
C ILE A 20 15.85 11.39 -18.11
N ASN A 21 15.31 11.76 -19.28
CA ASN A 21 13.86 11.78 -19.51
C ASN A 21 13.23 10.39 -19.74
N LEU A 22 14.02 9.40 -20.18
CA LEU A 22 13.58 7.99 -20.31
C LEU A 22 13.72 7.20 -19.01
N GLY A 23 14.32 7.77 -17.96
CA GLY A 23 14.68 7.08 -16.73
C GLY A 23 14.03 7.57 -15.44
N ALA A 24 13.24 8.61 -15.47
CA ALA A 24 12.43 8.99 -14.30
C ALA A 24 11.15 8.16 -14.30
N ILE A 25 11.23 6.89 -13.90
CA ILE A 25 10.04 6.12 -13.54
C ILE A 25 9.40 6.90 -12.39
N MET A 26 8.21 7.46 -12.64
CA MET A 26 7.45 8.15 -11.61
C MET A 26 7.21 7.18 -10.45
N LYS A 27 7.53 7.59 -9.24
CA LYS A 27 7.24 6.78 -8.06
C LYS A 27 5.74 6.59 -7.94
N LYS A 28 5.34 5.36 -7.65
CA LYS A 28 3.93 4.95 -7.52
C LYS A 28 3.47 5.09 -6.08
N ILE A 29 2.43 5.87 -5.88
CA ILE A 29 1.76 5.99 -4.58
C ILE A 29 0.45 5.21 -4.63
N LEU A 30 0.25 4.30 -3.68
CA LEU A 30 -1.05 3.68 -3.45
C LEU A 30 -1.74 4.38 -2.27
N TYR A 31 -2.80 5.13 -2.59
CA TYR A 31 -3.61 5.82 -1.60
C TYR A 31 -4.85 4.98 -1.22
N ILE A 32 -4.97 4.59 0.04
CA ILE A 32 -6.01 3.72 0.58
C ILE A 32 -6.97 4.54 1.45
N GLU A 33 -8.22 4.69 0.98
CA GLU A 33 -9.30 5.36 1.71
C GLU A 33 -10.08 4.35 2.57
N ALA A 34 -9.96 4.46 3.91
CA ALA A 34 -10.66 3.58 4.85
C ALA A 34 -11.97 4.16 5.41
N SER A 35 -12.36 5.38 5.04
CA SER A 35 -13.56 6.03 5.57
C SER A 35 -14.73 6.03 4.57
N PRO A 36 -15.94 5.58 4.97
CA PRO A 36 -17.15 5.69 4.12
C PRO A 36 -17.70 7.11 4.04
N ARG A 37 -17.24 8.03 4.90
CA ARG A 37 -17.82 9.38 5.00
C ARG A 37 -17.43 10.31 3.84
N LYS A 38 -16.49 9.87 2.98
CA LYS A 38 -16.01 10.60 1.80
C LYS A 38 -15.63 12.05 2.14
N ASP A 39 -16.23 13.04 1.50
CA ASP A 39 -15.90 14.46 1.71
C ASP A 39 -16.18 14.98 3.14
N ARG A 40 -16.96 14.24 3.93
CA ARG A 40 -17.16 14.53 5.37
C ARG A 40 -16.12 13.88 6.27
N SER A 41 -15.16 13.15 5.72
CA SER A 41 -14.11 12.48 6.48
C SER A 41 -12.92 13.40 6.75
N HIS A 42 -12.55 13.58 8.01
CA HIS A 42 -11.37 14.35 8.38
C HIS A 42 -10.08 13.71 7.89
N SER A 43 -9.92 12.38 8.04
CA SER A 43 -8.72 11.67 7.55
C SER A 43 -8.56 11.82 6.04
N ILE A 44 -9.62 11.63 5.24
CA ILE A 44 -9.60 11.79 3.80
C ILE A 44 -9.24 13.24 3.40
N ASN A 45 -9.86 14.23 4.04
CA ASN A 45 -9.63 15.64 3.70
C ASN A 45 -8.19 16.09 3.99
N VAL A 46 -7.60 15.62 5.08
CA VAL A 46 -6.18 15.88 5.39
C VAL A 46 -5.29 15.15 4.39
N THR A 47 -5.59 13.89 4.06
CA THR A 47 -4.82 13.11 3.09
C THR A 47 -4.84 13.72 1.69
N LYS A 48 -6.00 14.19 1.21
CA LYS A 48 -6.09 14.88 -0.08
C LYS A 48 -5.14 16.08 -0.13
N LYS A 49 -5.16 16.95 0.90
CA LYS A 49 -4.25 18.11 0.98
C LYS A 49 -2.78 17.71 1.08
N TYR A 50 -2.48 16.61 1.77
CA TYR A 50 -1.13 16.08 1.84
C TYR A 50 -0.64 15.61 0.46
N ILE A 51 -1.45 14.82 -0.26
CA ILE A 51 -1.13 14.36 -1.61
C ILE A 51 -0.98 15.53 -2.58
N GLU A 52 -1.88 16.51 -2.56
CA GLU A 52 -1.78 17.73 -3.37
C GLU A 52 -0.45 18.47 -3.11
N LYS A 53 -0.02 18.53 -1.86
CA LYS A 53 1.23 19.20 -1.49
C LYS A 53 2.46 18.45 -1.98
N ILE A 54 2.53 17.12 -1.79
CA ILE A 54 3.70 16.32 -2.18
C ILE A 54 3.77 16.11 -3.69
N ASN A 55 2.63 16.10 -4.38
CA ASN A 55 2.53 15.86 -5.82
C ASN A 55 2.32 17.16 -6.64
N LYS A 56 2.70 18.30 -6.07
CA LYS A 56 2.53 19.61 -6.73
C LYS A 56 3.18 19.70 -8.10
N ASN A 57 4.28 18.98 -8.32
CA ASN A 57 5.01 18.94 -9.58
C ASN A 57 4.63 17.74 -10.45
N ASN A 58 3.63 16.95 -10.07
CA ASN A 58 3.27 15.67 -10.70
C ASN A 58 4.44 14.66 -10.74
N ASP A 59 5.22 14.60 -9.64
CA ASP A 59 6.37 13.71 -9.52
C ASP A 59 5.96 12.26 -9.19
N PHE A 60 4.67 12.05 -8.85
CA PHE A 60 4.12 10.75 -8.42
C PHE A 60 2.92 10.34 -9.25
N ASP A 61 2.86 9.06 -9.60
CA ASP A 61 1.64 8.39 -10.07
C ASP A 61 0.83 7.92 -8.86
N VAL A 62 -0.34 8.53 -8.64
CA VAL A 62 -1.17 8.26 -7.46
C VAL A 62 -2.38 7.43 -7.85
N LYS A 63 -2.35 6.15 -7.49
CA LYS A 63 -3.50 5.24 -7.59
C LYS A 63 -4.28 5.26 -6.29
N LYS A 64 -5.61 5.42 -6.38
CA LYS A 64 -6.50 5.43 -5.22
C LYS A 64 -7.33 4.17 -5.14
N ILE A 65 -7.37 3.55 -3.95
CA ILE A 65 -8.32 2.50 -3.55
C ILE A 65 -9.30 3.08 -2.54
N ASP A 66 -10.58 3.02 -2.88
CA ASP A 66 -11.69 3.30 -1.97
C ASP A 66 -12.23 1.98 -1.43
N LEU A 67 -11.86 1.60 -0.22
CA LEU A 67 -12.18 0.29 0.37
C LEU A 67 -13.69 0.02 0.50
N TRP A 68 -14.54 1.05 0.42
CA TRP A 68 -15.99 0.89 0.50
C TRP A 68 -16.65 0.58 -0.85
N ASN A 69 -15.90 0.80 -1.94
CA ASN A 69 -16.31 0.48 -3.31
C ASN A 69 -15.33 -0.50 -3.98
N TYR A 70 -14.36 -1.03 -3.21
CA TYR A 70 -13.39 -1.99 -3.69
C TYR A 70 -13.88 -3.42 -3.45
N ASP A 71 -13.80 -4.24 -4.48
CA ASP A 71 -14.25 -5.63 -4.44
C ASP A 71 -13.22 -6.51 -3.71
N LEU A 72 -13.42 -6.66 -2.40
CA LEU A 72 -12.62 -7.55 -1.56
C LEU A 72 -13.31 -8.92 -1.49
N PRO A 73 -12.60 -10.02 -1.81
CA PRO A 73 -13.13 -11.36 -1.63
C PRO A 73 -13.37 -11.64 -0.13
N GLU A 74 -14.42 -12.36 0.19
CA GLU A 74 -14.63 -12.83 1.56
C GLU A 74 -13.47 -13.73 1.98
N PHE A 75 -12.99 -13.55 3.22
CA PHE A 75 -11.92 -14.37 3.78
C PHE A 75 -12.56 -15.47 4.65
N ASP A 76 -13.36 -16.31 4.00
CA ASP A 76 -14.15 -17.39 4.59
C ASP A 76 -13.39 -18.72 4.69
N GLY A 77 -14.12 -19.82 4.93
CA GLY A 77 -13.57 -21.15 5.06
C GLY A 77 -12.88 -21.65 3.80
N ASP A 78 -13.44 -21.38 2.63
CA ASP A 78 -12.88 -21.81 1.35
C ASP A 78 -11.59 -21.04 1.04
N MET A 79 -11.57 -19.74 1.34
CA MET A 79 -10.35 -18.93 1.22
C MET A 79 -9.24 -19.41 2.17
N LEU A 80 -9.60 -19.79 3.41
CA LEU A 80 -8.64 -20.38 4.36
C LEU A 80 -8.11 -21.71 3.87
N ASN A 81 -8.95 -22.58 3.32
CA ASN A 81 -8.52 -23.86 2.74
C ASN A 81 -7.54 -23.62 1.58
N ALA A 82 -7.85 -22.69 0.66
CA ALA A 82 -6.97 -22.29 -0.42
C ALA A 82 -5.61 -21.81 0.10
N LYS A 83 -5.61 -20.93 1.10
CA LYS A 83 -4.39 -20.45 1.75
C LYS A 83 -3.53 -21.60 2.29
N TYR A 84 -4.13 -22.54 3.02
CA TYR A 84 -3.38 -23.64 3.62
C TYR A 84 -2.91 -24.65 2.57
N ALA A 85 -3.66 -24.88 1.49
CA ALA A 85 -3.21 -25.70 0.36
C ALA A 85 -1.96 -25.11 -0.29
N VAL A 86 -1.95 -23.79 -0.53
CA VAL A 86 -0.78 -23.08 -1.07
C VAL A 86 0.43 -23.18 -0.13
N ILE A 87 0.24 -22.95 1.17
CA ILE A 87 1.32 -23.05 2.17
C ILE A 87 1.90 -24.46 2.25
N ALA A 88 1.03 -25.49 2.18
CA ALA A 88 1.43 -26.88 2.23
C ALA A 88 2.05 -27.40 0.90
N GLY A 89 1.96 -26.62 -0.17
CA GLY A 89 2.36 -27.07 -1.51
C GLY A 89 1.50 -28.25 -2.02
N SER A 90 0.25 -28.36 -1.53
CA SER A 90 -0.70 -29.38 -1.96
C SER A 90 -1.53 -28.91 -3.14
N GLU A 91 -2.14 -29.89 -3.88
CA GLU A 91 -3.08 -29.55 -4.91
C GLU A 91 -4.33 -28.92 -4.30
N ALA A 92 -4.69 -27.71 -4.78
CA ALA A 92 -5.90 -27.02 -4.44
C ALA A 92 -6.99 -27.32 -5.49
N SER A 93 -8.26 -27.29 -5.08
CA SER A 93 -9.40 -27.40 -5.99
C SER A 93 -9.45 -26.22 -6.98
N ALA A 94 -10.27 -26.32 -8.03
CA ALA A 94 -10.43 -25.22 -8.97
C ALA A 94 -11.05 -23.99 -8.31
N GLU A 95 -11.97 -24.17 -7.39
CA GLU A 95 -12.63 -23.13 -6.59
C GLU A 95 -11.62 -22.44 -5.67
N GLU A 96 -10.79 -23.19 -4.96
CA GLU A 96 -9.73 -22.69 -4.09
C GLU A 96 -8.68 -21.90 -4.89
N ASN A 97 -8.27 -22.40 -6.05
CA ASN A 97 -7.34 -21.69 -6.92
C ASN A 97 -7.92 -20.36 -7.44
N ASN A 98 -9.21 -20.32 -7.80
CA ASN A 98 -9.87 -19.10 -8.23
C ASN A 98 -9.98 -18.07 -7.09
N ALA A 99 -10.33 -18.51 -5.88
CA ALA A 99 -10.38 -17.65 -4.69
C ALA A 99 -9.00 -17.06 -4.40
N TRP A 100 -7.96 -17.88 -4.43
CA TRP A 100 -6.58 -17.43 -4.18
C TRP A 100 -6.04 -16.50 -5.28
N ALA A 101 -6.44 -16.71 -6.54
CA ALA A 101 -6.07 -15.83 -7.65
C ALA A 101 -6.49 -14.38 -7.40
N LYS A 102 -7.66 -14.15 -6.76
CA LYS A 102 -8.11 -12.80 -6.40
C LYS A 102 -7.23 -12.16 -5.31
N VAL A 103 -6.77 -12.95 -4.34
CA VAL A 103 -5.80 -12.49 -3.33
C VAL A 103 -4.49 -12.05 -4.00
N ILE A 104 -3.98 -12.86 -4.93
CA ILE A 104 -2.76 -12.54 -5.68
C ILE A 104 -2.93 -11.27 -6.53
N GLU A 105 -4.07 -11.09 -7.19
CA GLU A 105 -4.37 -9.87 -7.95
C GLU A 105 -4.29 -8.62 -7.07
N ILE A 106 -4.97 -8.63 -5.91
CA ILE A 106 -4.98 -7.52 -4.96
C ILE A 106 -3.58 -7.30 -4.36
N PHE A 107 -2.87 -8.38 -4.03
CA PHE A 107 -1.49 -8.27 -3.54
C PHE A 107 -0.55 -7.68 -4.58
N ASN A 108 -0.65 -8.08 -5.86
CA ASN A 108 0.17 -7.52 -6.93
C ASN A 108 -0.06 -6.00 -7.09
N GLU A 109 -1.32 -5.55 -6.98
CA GLU A 109 -1.64 -4.13 -6.96
C GLU A 109 -0.99 -3.42 -5.76
N PHE A 110 -1.05 -4.03 -4.59
CA PHE A 110 -0.40 -3.52 -3.38
C PHE A 110 1.12 -3.49 -3.55
N GLN A 111 1.73 -4.57 -4.01
CA GLN A 111 3.18 -4.69 -4.18
C GLN A 111 3.76 -3.71 -5.21
N ASP A 112 2.99 -3.30 -6.22
CA ASP A 112 3.46 -2.42 -7.30
C ASP A 112 3.74 -0.98 -6.84
N ALA A 113 3.26 -0.57 -5.67
CA ALA A 113 3.50 0.76 -5.11
C ALA A 113 4.88 0.89 -4.48
N ASP A 114 5.49 2.08 -4.58
CA ASP A 114 6.72 2.47 -3.89
C ASP A 114 6.43 3.09 -2.52
N HIS A 115 5.27 3.75 -2.39
CA HIS A 115 4.85 4.42 -1.17
C HIS A 115 3.35 4.23 -0.94
N TYR A 116 2.97 3.96 0.30
CA TYR A 116 1.58 3.81 0.72
C TYR A 116 1.11 5.03 1.48
N ILE A 117 -0.12 5.47 1.21
CA ILE A 117 -0.77 6.52 2.01
C ILE A 117 -2.12 5.97 2.47
N PHE A 118 -2.34 5.96 3.78
CA PHE A 118 -3.58 5.49 4.37
C PHE A 118 -4.33 6.64 5.03
N SER A 119 -5.62 6.80 4.73
CA SER A 119 -6.51 7.67 5.49
C SER A 119 -7.41 6.85 6.42
N VAL A 120 -7.13 6.90 7.72
CA VAL A 120 -7.66 5.98 8.71
C VAL A 120 -8.46 6.70 9.79
N PRO A 121 -9.80 6.66 9.79
CA PRO A 121 -10.59 7.11 10.93
C PRO A 121 -10.54 6.07 12.06
N MET A 122 -10.63 6.54 13.29
CA MET A 122 -10.78 5.64 14.44
C MET A 122 -12.23 5.17 14.58
N TRP A 123 -12.41 3.85 14.67
CA TRP A 123 -13.68 3.19 14.95
C TRP A 123 -13.54 2.27 16.15
N ASN A 124 -14.31 2.53 17.20
CA ASN A 124 -14.25 1.74 18.43
C ASN A 124 -12.80 1.55 18.91
N PHE A 125 -12.04 2.65 19.00
CA PHE A 125 -10.63 2.71 19.41
C PHE A 125 -9.62 2.08 18.43
N SER A 126 -10.05 1.51 17.30
CA SER A 126 -9.20 0.81 16.34
C SER A 126 -9.45 1.29 14.91
N ILE A 127 -9.07 0.49 13.93
CA ILE A 127 -9.25 0.75 12.51
C ILE A 127 -10.62 0.28 12.01
N PRO A 128 -11.15 0.83 10.90
CA PRO A 128 -12.36 0.30 10.27
C PRO A 128 -12.20 -1.15 9.82
N TYR A 129 -13.25 -1.96 9.97
CA TYR A 129 -13.21 -3.38 9.60
C TYR A 129 -12.86 -3.62 8.12
N LYS A 130 -13.26 -2.72 7.21
CA LYS A 130 -12.87 -2.80 5.80
C LYS A 130 -11.36 -2.65 5.59
N LEU A 131 -10.71 -1.83 6.40
CA LEU A 131 -9.24 -1.73 6.37
C LEU A 131 -8.59 -3.00 6.95
N LYS A 132 -9.14 -3.53 8.04
CA LYS A 132 -8.68 -4.81 8.60
C LYS A 132 -8.78 -5.93 7.57
N HIS A 133 -9.92 -6.04 6.87
CA HIS A 133 -10.15 -7.01 5.81
C HIS A 133 -9.11 -6.87 4.67
N TYR A 134 -8.86 -5.65 4.20
CA TYR A 134 -7.84 -5.38 3.18
C TYR A 134 -6.44 -5.81 3.64
N ILE A 135 -6.06 -5.47 4.90
CA ILE A 135 -4.80 -5.87 5.49
C ILE A 135 -4.69 -7.40 5.57
N ASP A 136 -5.77 -8.10 5.95
CA ASP A 136 -5.79 -9.56 6.00
C ASP A 136 -5.58 -10.21 4.61
N ILE A 137 -6.03 -9.56 3.54
CA ILE A 137 -5.81 -10.03 2.17
C ILE A 137 -4.36 -9.80 1.74
N VAL A 138 -3.77 -8.62 1.97
CA VAL A 138 -2.42 -8.32 1.47
C VAL A 138 -1.31 -8.84 2.38
N THR A 139 -1.63 -9.26 3.62
CA THR A 139 -0.65 -9.79 4.56
C THR A 139 -0.64 -11.32 4.53
N GLN A 140 0.01 -11.89 3.51
CA GLN A 140 0.05 -13.34 3.32
C GLN A 140 1.48 -13.89 3.36
N PRO A 141 1.66 -15.13 3.88
CA PRO A 141 2.95 -15.81 3.86
C PRO A 141 3.41 -16.08 2.43
N GLY A 142 4.71 -15.91 2.18
CA GLY A 142 5.31 -16.05 0.85
C GLY A 142 5.05 -14.86 -0.09
N LEU A 143 4.20 -13.91 0.32
CA LEU A 143 3.91 -12.67 -0.41
C LEU A 143 4.50 -11.46 0.31
N SER A 144 3.91 -11.06 1.44
CA SER A 144 4.35 -9.89 2.21
C SER A 144 5.34 -10.23 3.32
N TRP A 145 5.39 -11.48 3.75
CA TRP A 145 6.30 -11.96 4.79
C TRP A 145 6.64 -13.44 4.61
N SER A 146 7.74 -13.88 5.25
CA SER A 146 8.15 -15.28 5.34
C SER A 146 8.52 -15.62 6.77
N TYR A 147 8.63 -16.90 7.05
CA TYR A 147 9.08 -17.45 8.32
C TYR A 147 10.03 -18.60 8.10
N SER A 148 11.14 -18.64 8.85
CA SER A 148 11.98 -19.81 9.01
C SER A 148 12.23 -20.07 10.50
N PRO A 149 12.49 -21.33 10.92
CA PRO A 149 12.86 -21.61 12.32
C PRO A 149 14.16 -20.92 12.75
N GLU A 150 15.08 -20.69 11.81
CA GLU A 150 16.40 -20.11 12.05
C GLU A 150 16.33 -18.58 12.22
N ASP A 151 15.58 -17.91 11.32
CA ASP A 151 15.57 -16.44 11.23
C ASP A 151 14.30 -15.80 11.80
N GLY A 152 13.27 -16.62 12.10
CA GLY A 152 11.96 -16.13 12.51
C GLY A 152 11.17 -15.48 11.37
N TYR A 153 10.41 -14.43 11.69
CA TYR A 153 9.63 -13.68 10.71
C TYR A 153 10.48 -12.65 9.96
N SER A 154 10.33 -12.63 8.64
CA SER A 154 10.98 -11.66 7.74
C SER A 154 9.97 -11.00 6.82
N GLY A 155 10.02 -9.65 6.71
CA GLY A 155 9.21 -8.89 5.76
C GLY A 155 9.78 -8.99 4.35
N LEU A 156 8.91 -9.25 3.37
CA LEU A 156 9.28 -9.34 1.95
C LEU A 156 9.05 -8.02 1.19
N MET A 157 8.29 -7.09 1.79
CA MET A 157 7.98 -5.78 1.21
C MET A 157 9.06 -4.74 1.57
N THR A 158 10.31 -4.99 1.14
CA THR A 158 11.44 -4.16 1.49
C THR A 158 11.56 -2.91 0.63
N GLY A 159 12.16 -1.83 1.18
CA GLY A 159 12.43 -0.58 0.46
C GLY A 159 11.18 0.28 0.17
N LYS A 160 10.06 -0.02 0.81
CA LYS A 160 8.79 0.71 0.67
C LYS A 160 8.51 1.56 1.91
N GLU A 161 7.83 2.68 1.71
CA GLU A 161 7.49 3.62 2.77
C GLU A 161 5.98 3.70 2.95
N ALA A 162 5.52 4.04 4.15
CA ALA A 162 4.11 4.27 4.43
C ALA A 162 3.90 5.57 5.21
N THR A 163 2.86 6.32 4.83
CA THR A 163 2.35 7.48 5.56
C THR A 163 0.93 7.18 5.99
N ILE A 164 0.66 7.19 7.28
CA ILE A 164 -0.66 6.93 7.82
C ILE A 164 -1.22 8.22 8.43
N ILE A 165 -2.40 8.65 7.96
CA ILE A 165 -3.11 9.83 8.47
C ILE A 165 -4.28 9.36 9.30
N TYR A 166 -4.09 9.42 10.62
CA TYR A 166 -5.08 9.04 11.61
C TYR A 166 -6.04 10.19 11.91
N ALA A 167 -7.31 9.86 12.15
CA ALA A 167 -8.30 10.80 12.66
C ALA A 167 -9.15 10.13 13.74
N SER A 168 -9.20 10.73 14.90
CA SER A 168 -10.03 10.32 16.03
C SER A 168 -10.91 11.46 16.53
N GLY A 169 -11.97 11.13 17.27
CA GLY A 169 -12.86 12.12 17.85
C GLY A 169 -12.31 12.77 19.11
N ASP A 170 -11.29 12.18 19.72
CA ASP A 170 -10.62 12.65 20.93
C ASP A 170 -9.12 12.44 20.87
N GLY A 171 -8.38 12.95 21.86
CA GLY A 171 -6.94 12.78 21.99
C GLY A 171 -6.59 11.46 22.70
N TYR A 172 -5.69 10.67 22.08
CA TYR A 172 -5.17 9.41 22.62
C TYR A 172 -3.64 9.44 22.73
N GLY A 173 -3.05 10.63 22.70
CA GLY A 173 -1.62 10.81 22.83
C GLY A 173 -1.14 10.82 24.28
N GLU A 174 0.17 10.88 24.46
CA GLU A 174 0.83 10.94 25.78
C GLU A 174 0.27 12.07 26.65
N GLY A 175 -0.03 11.76 27.91
CA GLY A 175 -0.55 12.72 28.90
C GLY A 175 -2.08 12.94 28.84
N THR A 176 -2.81 12.24 27.98
CA THR A 176 -4.28 12.36 27.91
C THR A 176 -5.00 11.46 28.93
N GLY A 177 -4.34 10.40 29.42
CA GLY A 177 -4.93 9.36 30.25
C GLY A 177 -5.77 8.34 29.47
N PHE A 178 -5.80 8.45 28.13
CA PHE A 178 -6.53 7.55 27.23
C PHE A 178 -5.60 6.79 26.27
N GLU A 179 -4.29 6.80 26.50
CA GLU A 179 -3.28 6.19 25.64
C GLU A 179 -3.55 4.70 25.42
N SER A 180 -3.95 3.97 26.48
CA SER A 180 -4.22 2.53 26.41
C SER A 180 -5.44 2.15 25.57
N TYR A 181 -6.28 3.11 25.22
CA TYR A 181 -7.42 2.91 24.35
C TYR A 181 -7.08 3.10 22.87
N ASP A 182 -5.89 3.64 22.53
CA ASP A 182 -5.44 3.74 21.13
C ASP A 182 -4.97 2.37 20.64
N LEU A 183 -5.87 1.63 20.05
CA LEU A 183 -5.58 0.37 19.35
C LEU A 183 -5.40 0.59 17.84
N GLN A 184 -5.52 1.83 17.36
CA GLN A 184 -5.40 2.18 15.96
C GLN A 184 -3.93 2.23 15.51
N LYS A 185 -3.10 3.00 16.23
CA LYS A 185 -1.67 3.18 15.89
C LYS A 185 -0.85 1.91 16.08
N PRO A 186 -0.99 1.16 17.19
CA PRO A 186 -0.21 -0.07 17.38
C PRO A 186 -0.54 -1.17 16.38
N TYR A 187 -1.71 -1.09 15.71
CA TYR A 187 -2.14 -2.11 14.77
C TYR A 187 -1.49 -1.96 13.39
N ILE A 188 -1.27 -0.75 12.90
CA ILE A 188 -0.68 -0.46 11.58
C ILE A 188 0.80 -0.13 11.75
#